data_05c430ac83c086a167a14018100edc11
#
_entry.id   05c430ac83c086a167a14018100edc11
#
_cell.length_a   1.000
_cell.length_b   1.000
_cell.length_c   1.000
_cell.angle_alpha   90.00
_cell.angle_beta   90.00
_cell.angle_gamma   90.00
#
_symmetry.space_group_name_H-M   'P 1'
#
loop_
_entity.id
_entity.type
_entity.pdbx_description
1 polymer ?
#
loop_
_entity_poly.entity_id
_entity_poly.type
_entity_poly.pdbx_seq_one_letter_code
_entity_poly.pdbx_strand_id
1 'polypeptide(L)'
;MRVALYVTSLLAGLACSTVTGLARCDTSGASGVICARLGEQFDVGVGETAYIADTRFTIRVDAVPEDSRCPRDAVCVWAGNARVALTLREAGKAGEADVNSTLEPHAATLWGYTTQLVDVQPLPTAGKRISAQDYVIRLVVTRASD
;
A
#
# COMPACT_ATOMS: atom_id res chain seq x y z
N MET A 1 -64.15 -21.11 -28.29
CA MET A 1 -62.75 -20.69 -28.54
C MET A 1 -62.12 -20.25 -27.20
N ARG A 2 -61.28 -21.09 -26.65
CA ARG A 2 -60.54 -20.78 -25.38
C ARG A 2 -59.09 -20.62 -25.74
N VAL A 3 -58.55 -19.41 -25.57
CA VAL A 3 -57.15 -19.07 -25.77
C VAL A 3 -56.43 -19.31 -24.45
N ALA A 4 -55.50 -20.25 -24.44
CA ALA A 4 -54.62 -20.51 -23.28
C ALA A 4 -53.37 -19.64 -23.40
N LEU A 5 -53.16 -18.72 -22.44
CA LEU A 5 -51.94 -17.95 -22.28
C LEU A 5 -50.91 -18.79 -21.52
N TYR A 6 -49.82 -19.13 -22.19
CA TYR A 6 -48.64 -19.71 -21.53
C TYR A 6 -47.77 -18.56 -21.01
N VAL A 7 -47.64 -18.46 -19.69
CA VAL A 7 -46.69 -17.61 -19.01
C VAL A 7 -45.37 -18.37 -18.87
N THR A 8 -44.39 -18.05 -19.70
CA THR A 8 -43.05 -18.57 -19.57
C THR A 8 -42.28 -17.74 -18.50
N SER A 9 -42.08 -18.35 -17.35
CA SER A 9 -41.28 -17.81 -16.27
C SER A 9 -39.81 -17.97 -16.61
N LEU A 10 -39.08 -16.85 -16.93
CA LEU A 10 -37.65 -16.80 -17.03
C LEU A 10 -37.07 -16.77 -15.62
N LEU A 11 -36.53 -17.87 -15.15
CA LEU A 11 -35.66 -17.93 -14.00
C LEU A 11 -34.27 -17.39 -14.43
N ALA A 12 -34.01 -16.09 -14.12
CA ALA A 12 -32.68 -15.53 -14.18
C ALA A 12 -31.84 -16.10 -13.04
N GLY A 13 -31.06 -17.12 -13.34
CA GLY A 13 -30.04 -17.65 -12.43
C GLY A 13 -28.99 -16.58 -12.15
N LEU A 14 -28.95 -16.05 -10.93
CA LEU A 14 -27.81 -15.29 -10.43
C LEU A 14 -26.62 -16.26 -10.30
N ALA A 15 -25.73 -16.25 -11.29
CA ALA A 15 -24.42 -16.86 -11.17
C ALA A 15 -23.59 -16.00 -10.22
N CYS A 16 -23.53 -16.40 -8.95
CA CYS A 16 -22.58 -15.86 -7.99
C CYS A 16 -21.18 -16.35 -8.38
N SER A 17 -20.45 -15.55 -9.18
CA SER A 17 -19.05 -15.80 -9.48
C SER A 17 -18.25 -15.56 -8.21
N THR A 18 -17.83 -16.62 -7.55
CA THR A 18 -16.82 -16.57 -6.48
C THR A 18 -15.50 -16.14 -7.11
N VAL A 19 -15.23 -14.85 -7.05
CA VAL A 19 -13.93 -14.29 -7.43
C VAL A 19 -12.91 -14.76 -6.40
N THR A 20 -12.07 -15.69 -6.79
CA THR A 20 -10.90 -16.13 -6.03
C THR A 20 -10.01 -14.90 -5.79
N GLY A 21 -9.89 -14.49 -4.51
CA GLY A 21 -9.41 -13.20 -4.05
C GLY A 21 -7.96 -12.82 -4.35
N LEU A 22 -7.61 -12.73 -5.62
CA LEU A 22 -6.42 -11.99 -6.05
C LEU A 22 -6.85 -10.54 -6.32
N ALA A 23 -6.15 -9.58 -5.74
CA ALA A 23 -6.38 -8.18 -6.02
C ALA A 23 -6.12 -7.91 -7.51
N ARG A 24 -7.18 -7.82 -8.29
CA ARG A 24 -7.09 -7.33 -9.66
C ARG A 24 -6.99 -5.81 -9.57
N CYS A 25 -5.81 -5.32 -9.81
CA CYS A 25 -5.59 -3.90 -10.04
C CYS A 25 -6.06 -3.56 -11.45
N ASP A 26 -7.37 -3.42 -11.62
CA ASP A 26 -7.90 -2.79 -12.82
C ASP A 26 -7.64 -1.28 -12.69
N THR A 27 -6.83 -0.74 -13.59
CA THR A 27 -6.50 0.69 -13.69
C THR A 27 -7.69 1.56 -14.11
N SER A 28 -8.89 1.03 -14.09
CA SER A 28 -10.13 1.75 -14.39
C SER A 28 -10.67 2.47 -13.15
N GLY A 29 -9.96 3.53 -12.72
CA GLY A 29 -10.58 4.70 -12.10
C GLY A 29 -11.34 4.54 -10.78
N ALA A 30 -11.09 3.55 -9.95
CA ALA A 30 -11.59 3.54 -8.58
C ALA A 30 -10.76 4.52 -7.74
N SER A 31 -11.30 5.70 -7.49
CA SER A 31 -10.70 6.70 -6.59
C SER A 31 -10.37 6.08 -5.23
N GLY A 32 -9.11 6.12 -4.83
CA GLY A 32 -8.64 5.74 -3.50
C GLY A 32 -8.01 4.34 -3.38
N VAL A 33 -7.85 3.60 -4.47
CA VAL A 33 -7.13 2.32 -4.46
C VAL A 33 -5.77 2.49 -5.12
N ILE A 34 -4.70 2.33 -4.34
CA ILE A 34 -3.33 2.33 -4.87
C ILE A 34 -3.01 0.89 -5.30
N CYS A 35 -2.72 0.72 -6.59
CA CYS A 35 -2.29 -0.54 -7.15
C CYS A 35 -0.83 -0.46 -7.57
N ALA A 36 -0.03 -1.41 -7.13
CA ALA A 36 1.38 -1.52 -7.44
C ALA A 36 1.74 -2.91 -7.95
N ARG A 37 2.88 -3.07 -8.60
CA ARG A 37 3.40 -4.36 -9.05
C ARG A 37 4.69 -4.70 -8.33
N LEU A 38 4.98 -6.00 -8.25
CA LEU A 38 6.26 -6.47 -7.73
C LEU A 38 7.42 -5.89 -8.53
N GLY A 39 8.44 -5.37 -7.82
CA GLY A 39 9.63 -4.76 -8.40
C GLY A 39 9.46 -3.32 -8.90
N GLU A 40 8.26 -2.77 -8.90
CA GLU A 40 8.00 -1.38 -9.27
C GLU A 40 7.91 -0.50 -8.01
N GLN A 41 8.43 0.72 -8.10
CA GLN A 41 8.27 1.72 -7.05
C GLN A 41 6.89 2.35 -7.14
N PHE A 42 6.28 2.61 -6.00
CA PHE A 42 4.97 3.27 -5.91
C PHE A 42 4.92 4.20 -4.70
N ASP A 43 4.05 5.17 -4.79
CA ASP A 43 3.82 6.16 -3.73
C ASP A 43 2.53 5.85 -2.99
N VAL A 44 2.55 5.97 -1.65
CA VAL A 44 1.42 5.74 -0.77
C VAL A 44 1.43 6.76 0.37
N GLY A 45 0.30 7.38 0.64
CA GLY A 45 0.13 8.35 1.72
C GLY A 45 -0.10 7.69 3.08
N VAL A 46 0.10 8.45 4.15
CA VAL A 46 -0.24 8.00 5.51
C VAL A 46 -1.74 7.75 5.63
N GLY A 47 -2.10 6.59 6.14
CA GLY A 47 -3.48 6.10 6.26
C GLY A 47 -3.99 5.36 5.02
N GLU A 48 -3.27 5.38 3.92
CA GLU A 48 -3.64 4.70 2.67
C GLU A 48 -3.11 3.25 2.63
N THR A 49 -3.73 2.45 1.76
CA THR A 49 -3.36 1.05 1.54
C THR A 49 -3.06 0.82 0.07
N ALA A 50 -1.88 0.26 -0.20
CA ALA A 50 -1.50 -0.23 -1.52
C ALA A 50 -1.75 -1.75 -1.63
N TYR A 51 -2.27 -2.16 -2.79
CA TYR A 51 -2.51 -3.54 -3.15
C TYR A 51 -1.47 -3.98 -4.18
N ILE A 52 -0.81 -5.09 -3.93
CA ILE A 52 0.18 -5.63 -4.87
C ILE A 52 -0.52 -6.56 -5.86
N ALA A 53 -0.49 -6.17 -7.14
CA ALA A 53 -1.16 -6.88 -8.23
C ALA A 53 -0.76 -8.35 -8.28
N ASP A 54 -1.72 -9.21 -8.65
CA ASP A 54 -1.58 -10.65 -8.77
C ASP A 54 -1.14 -11.38 -7.48
N THR A 55 -1.32 -10.71 -6.33
CA THR A 55 -1.05 -11.26 -5.00
C THR A 55 -2.21 -11.00 -4.05
N ARG A 56 -2.12 -11.49 -2.81
CA ARG A 56 -2.98 -11.09 -1.68
C ARG A 56 -2.23 -10.20 -0.69
N PHE A 57 -1.07 -9.69 -1.10
CA PHE A 57 -0.25 -8.85 -0.26
C PHE A 57 -0.70 -7.40 -0.35
N THR A 58 -0.89 -6.78 0.80
CA THR A 58 -1.26 -5.37 0.93
C THR A 58 -0.37 -4.68 1.95
N ILE A 59 -0.15 -3.39 1.75
CA ILE A 59 0.66 -2.56 2.62
C ILE A 59 -0.13 -1.31 2.96
N ARG A 60 -0.28 -1.04 4.25
CA ARG A 60 -0.82 0.22 4.75
C ARG A 60 0.30 0.99 5.42
N VAL A 61 0.43 2.27 5.10
CA VAL A 61 1.27 3.21 5.84
C VAL A 61 0.45 3.75 7.00
N ASP A 62 0.83 3.41 8.22
CA ASP A 62 0.08 3.81 9.40
C ASP A 62 0.47 5.20 9.88
N ALA A 63 1.77 5.49 9.93
CA ALA A 63 2.29 6.77 10.40
C ALA A 63 3.76 6.96 10.00
N VAL A 64 4.24 8.19 10.14
CA VAL A 64 5.65 8.54 10.28
C VAL A 64 5.87 9.06 11.70
N PRO A 65 6.08 8.16 12.69
CA PRO A 65 6.14 8.54 14.09
C PRO A 65 7.38 9.33 14.47
N GLU A 66 8.42 9.28 13.63
CA GLU A 66 9.67 9.99 13.82
C GLU A 66 10.21 10.50 12.50
N ASP A 67 10.52 11.80 12.43
CA ASP A 67 11.19 12.44 11.30
C ASP A 67 12.19 13.45 11.82
N SER A 68 13.44 13.06 11.86
CA SER A 68 14.60 13.87 12.25
C SER A 68 15.53 14.15 11.07
N ARG A 69 15.05 13.96 9.82
CA ARG A 69 15.84 14.23 8.61
C ARG A 69 16.31 15.68 8.56
N CYS A 70 17.47 15.88 7.96
CA CYS A 70 18.00 17.23 7.78
C CYS A 70 17.05 18.05 6.90
N PRO A 71 16.61 19.25 7.37
CA PRO A 71 15.80 20.13 6.56
C PRO A 71 16.54 20.58 5.30
N ARG A 72 15.82 20.71 4.19
CA ARG A 72 16.37 21.09 2.88
C ARG A 72 17.04 22.49 2.85
N ASP A 73 16.71 23.33 3.82
CA ASP A 73 17.17 24.71 3.98
C ASP A 73 18.17 24.87 5.16
N ALA A 74 18.72 23.75 5.64
CA ALA A 74 19.72 23.71 6.71
C ALA A 74 20.94 22.88 6.32
N VAL A 75 22.04 23.09 7.01
CA VAL A 75 23.25 22.28 6.93
C VAL A 75 23.35 21.48 8.22
N CYS A 76 23.27 20.15 8.13
CA CYS A 76 23.31 19.27 9.29
C CYS A 76 24.62 18.47 9.33
N VAL A 77 25.06 18.17 10.54
CA VAL A 77 26.22 17.28 10.77
C VAL A 77 25.80 15.80 10.53
N TRP A 78 24.52 15.47 10.76
CA TRP A 78 23.95 14.13 10.60
C TRP A 78 22.78 14.19 9.62
N ALA A 79 22.61 13.13 8.83
CA ALA A 79 21.53 13.03 7.85
C ALA A 79 20.13 12.98 8.51
N GLY A 80 20.08 12.51 9.77
CA GLY A 80 18.82 12.23 10.47
C GLY A 80 18.11 11.00 9.90
N ASN A 81 16.89 10.73 10.37
CA ASN A 81 16.11 9.55 10.00
C ASN A 81 14.62 9.85 9.95
N ALA A 82 13.90 9.20 9.05
CA ALA A 82 12.46 9.08 9.13
C ALA A 82 12.11 7.59 9.37
N ARG A 83 11.30 7.31 10.40
CA ARG A 83 10.77 5.99 10.69
C ARG A 83 9.33 5.91 10.20
N VAL A 84 9.02 4.89 9.41
CA VAL A 84 7.71 4.67 8.82
C VAL A 84 7.14 3.38 9.40
N ALA A 85 5.97 3.49 10.02
CA ALA A 85 5.22 2.36 10.56
C ALA A 85 4.27 1.80 9.49
N LEU A 86 4.34 0.50 9.27
CA LEU A 86 3.60 -0.23 8.25
C LEU A 86 2.77 -1.35 8.87
N THR A 87 1.53 -1.52 8.40
CA THR A 87 0.76 -2.76 8.54
C THR A 87 0.79 -3.53 7.23
N LEU A 88 1.33 -4.74 7.27
CA LEU A 88 1.42 -5.66 6.15
C LEU A 88 0.37 -6.75 6.31
N ARG A 89 -0.26 -7.18 5.21
CA ARG A 89 -1.25 -8.27 5.22
C ARG A 89 -1.03 -9.20 4.05
N GLU A 90 -1.21 -10.50 4.29
CA GLU A 90 -1.15 -11.55 3.27
C GLU A 90 -2.11 -12.69 3.63
N ALA A 91 -3.08 -12.97 2.75
CA ALA A 91 -3.97 -14.13 2.87
C ALA A 91 -4.60 -14.30 4.27
N GLY A 92 -5.08 -13.20 4.88
CA GLY A 92 -5.69 -13.20 6.21
C GLY A 92 -4.73 -13.08 7.39
N LYS A 93 -3.41 -13.10 7.15
CA LYS A 93 -2.39 -12.76 8.15
C LYS A 93 -2.22 -11.25 8.21
N ALA A 94 -1.83 -10.73 9.37
CA ALA A 94 -1.47 -9.33 9.56
C ALA A 94 -0.20 -9.25 10.41
N GLY A 95 0.67 -8.29 10.10
CA GLY A 95 1.89 -8.02 10.86
C GLY A 95 2.27 -6.55 10.72
N GLU A 96 2.95 -6.05 11.72
CA GLU A 96 3.46 -4.68 11.77
C GLU A 96 4.97 -4.70 11.53
N ALA A 97 5.48 -3.64 10.91
CA ALA A 97 6.90 -3.45 10.69
C ALA A 97 7.24 -1.95 10.67
N ASP A 98 8.40 -1.60 11.20
CA ASP A 98 8.99 -0.29 11.04
C ASP A 98 10.13 -0.37 10.00
N VAL A 99 10.18 0.60 9.09
CA VAL A 99 11.27 0.79 8.15
C VAL A 99 11.80 2.22 8.25
N ASN A 100 13.09 2.40 7.99
CA ASN A 100 13.79 3.65 8.23
C ASN A 100 14.45 4.17 6.95
N SER A 101 14.53 5.51 6.83
CA SER A 101 15.17 6.15 5.67
C SER A 101 16.69 6.08 5.69
N THR A 102 17.30 6.09 6.88
CA THR A 102 18.76 6.17 7.04
C THR A 102 19.31 5.10 7.98
N LEU A 103 18.52 4.68 8.95
CA LEU A 103 18.90 3.64 9.91
C LEU A 103 18.37 2.28 9.44
N GLU A 104 18.96 1.19 9.93
CA GLU A 104 18.40 -0.14 9.74
C GLU A 104 17.20 -0.39 10.67
N PRO A 105 16.20 -1.19 10.27
CA PRO A 105 16.08 -1.80 8.95
C PRO A 105 15.49 -0.83 7.91
N HIS A 106 16.02 -0.85 6.67
CA HIS A 106 15.44 -0.14 5.53
C HIS A 106 14.30 -0.93 4.86
N ALA A 107 14.17 -2.20 5.20
CA ALA A 107 13.19 -3.10 4.61
C ALA A 107 12.66 -4.09 5.66
N ALA A 108 11.44 -4.55 5.43
CA ALA A 108 10.80 -5.59 6.22
C ALA A 108 10.43 -6.78 5.33
N THR A 109 10.78 -8.00 5.79
CA THR A 109 10.46 -9.23 5.07
C THR A 109 9.43 -10.04 5.87
N LEU A 110 8.25 -10.24 5.28
CA LEU A 110 7.16 -11.02 5.86
C LEU A 110 6.51 -11.87 4.76
N TRP A 111 6.26 -13.14 5.08
CA TRP A 111 5.51 -14.10 4.24
C TRP A 111 5.99 -14.20 2.78
N GLY A 112 7.32 -14.15 2.58
CA GLY A 112 7.94 -14.28 1.26
C GLY A 112 7.91 -13.00 0.42
N TYR A 113 7.60 -11.85 1.04
CA TYR A 113 7.69 -10.53 0.42
C TYR A 113 8.61 -9.62 1.23
N THR A 114 9.45 -8.87 0.53
CA THR A 114 10.29 -7.81 1.11
C THR A 114 9.74 -6.47 0.67
N THR A 115 9.34 -5.65 1.66
CA THR A 115 8.92 -4.26 1.47
C THR A 115 10.07 -3.36 1.85
N GLN A 116 10.60 -2.59 0.92
CA GLN A 116 11.72 -1.68 1.12
C GLN A 116 11.26 -0.23 1.04
N LEU A 117 11.72 0.60 1.96
CA LEU A 117 11.56 2.04 1.92
C LEU A 117 12.56 2.64 0.92
N VAL A 118 12.05 3.40 -0.05
CA VAL A 118 12.86 4.08 -1.07
C VAL A 118 13.02 5.56 -0.73
N ASP A 119 11.91 6.23 -0.35
CA ASP A 119 11.91 7.66 -0.06
C ASP A 119 10.74 8.07 0.83
N VAL A 120 10.88 9.20 1.50
CA VAL A 120 9.83 9.83 2.31
C VAL A 120 9.74 11.31 1.92
N GLN A 121 8.61 11.72 1.38
CA GLN A 121 8.36 13.09 0.96
C GLN A 121 7.26 13.74 1.84
N PRO A 122 7.26 15.06 1.98
CA PRO A 122 8.28 16.02 1.55
C PRO A 122 9.54 15.97 2.43
N LEU A 123 10.63 16.58 1.95
CA LEU A 123 11.76 16.85 2.83
C LEU A 123 11.36 17.89 3.87
N PRO A 124 11.81 17.77 5.13
CA PRO A 124 11.57 18.78 6.16
C PRO A 124 12.04 20.17 5.74
N THR A 125 11.43 21.19 6.31
CA THR A 125 11.88 22.60 6.23
C THR A 125 12.09 23.10 7.65
N ALA A 126 13.17 23.83 7.90
CA ALA A 126 13.49 24.32 9.24
C ALA A 126 12.33 25.12 9.86
N GLY A 127 11.98 24.78 11.10
CA GLY A 127 10.90 25.43 11.83
C GLY A 127 9.47 25.09 11.35
N LYS A 128 9.30 24.20 10.37
CA LYS A 128 7.98 23.77 9.89
C LYS A 128 7.75 22.30 10.21
N ARG A 129 6.57 22.00 10.77
CA ARG A 129 6.12 20.62 10.98
C ARG A 129 5.41 20.12 9.72
N ILE A 130 5.70 18.91 9.32
CA ILE A 130 4.97 18.18 8.28
C ILE A 130 3.72 17.57 8.92
N SER A 131 2.54 17.79 8.34
CA SER A 131 1.30 17.14 8.79
C SER A 131 1.28 15.69 8.35
N ALA A 132 0.64 14.81 9.10
CA ALA A 132 0.63 13.36 8.80
C ALA A 132 0.11 13.07 7.38
N GLN A 133 -0.95 13.76 6.96
CA GLN A 133 -1.55 13.60 5.63
C GLN A 133 -0.70 14.14 4.47
N ASP A 134 0.35 14.90 4.76
CA ASP A 134 1.23 15.46 3.73
C ASP A 134 2.39 14.53 3.37
N TYR A 135 2.59 13.46 4.17
CA TYR A 135 3.62 12.48 3.88
C TYR A 135 3.21 11.58 2.71
N VAL A 136 4.15 11.41 1.79
CA VAL A 136 4.10 10.43 0.70
C VAL A 136 5.30 9.52 0.85
N ILE A 137 5.04 8.24 0.97
CA ILE A 137 6.03 7.20 1.21
C ILE A 137 6.25 6.42 -0.07
N ARG A 138 7.47 6.40 -0.59
CA ARG A 138 7.83 5.60 -1.76
C ARG A 138 8.38 4.27 -1.31
N LEU A 139 7.73 3.22 -1.78
CA LEU A 139 8.03 1.83 -1.46
C LEU A 139 8.32 1.03 -2.72
N VAL A 140 9.01 -0.08 -2.56
CA VAL A 140 9.08 -1.16 -3.54
C VAL A 140 8.87 -2.49 -2.83
N VAL A 141 8.13 -3.39 -3.46
CA VAL A 141 7.90 -4.75 -2.96
C VAL A 141 8.50 -5.74 -3.91
N THR A 142 9.29 -6.66 -3.37
CA THR A 142 9.88 -7.77 -4.12
C THR A 142 9.52 -9.10 -3.48
N ARG A 143 9.69 -10.21 -4.18
CA ARG A 143 9.70 -11.52 -3.52
C ARG A 143 11.00 -11.65 -2.75
N ALA A 144 10.90 -12.16 -1.51
CA ALA A 144 12.09 -12.52 -0.77
C ALA A 144 12.83 -13.62 -1.56
N SER A 145 14.14 -13.43 -1.75
CA SER A 145 15.01 -14.49 -2.26
C SER A 145 15.23 -15.51 -1.13
N ASP A 146 15.09 -16.78 -1.41
CA ASP A 146 15.48 -17.87 -0.52
C ASP A 146 17.01 -17.89 -0.33
#